data_42a1cd18874a95c30c838fbc58a509a1
#
_entry.id   42a1cd18874a95c30c838fbc58a509a1
#
_cell.length_a   1.000
_cell.length_b   1.000
_cell.length_c   1.000
_cell.angle_alpha   90.00
_cell.angle_beta   90.00
_cell.angle_gamma   90.00
#
_symmetry.space_group_name_H-M   'P 1'
#
loop_
_entity.id
_entity.type
_entity.pdbx_description
1 polymer ?
#
loop_
_entity_poly.entity_id
_entity_poly.type
_entity_poly.pdbx_seq_one_letter_code
_entity_poly.pdbx_strand_id
1 'polypeptide(L)'
;LLTENSKLDVSGGANGGAGGRIFLGGRTTLHNDGVDNLIADAGEGTVSGSGGSIRYDRVLEQANLVYFSGTLTIDTSLGTIEHSDGTRHYGLIEDRTYRHPDGSAWPYSVCHFIFEEIHLGGSLVINTKGKNALILEAQSGDFILGTDLRADGGDASLLNGQGGVSILGGYKGAASGQNLGNGPGKPSEQSEQGHGAGNGGHGSGGASETGLPSLVHLLGGSSGGSSDQDGSGAGGGAIGLIASGKVKIEPNVYLSANGGNGVRSSASGAGGSIRIDAQSIENLGRIEAKSGQGVKLSGTSQTRGSSGGRVALHAQAQIHLGEVNVDGEWMTNRGSIFTEGSYYASSIDLNEGTLIFDTEAGCFLVDGGAHGEGTIQQAQFNHGNGDSWTYEICTFTFTHVKIGPEVEIILRGNRPLKIQTVAGGEFYCAADLLLDGTDASLTNGYGGVGVLNPWNGRSSESLPGYGPGGAPTGSLGLGQGATYSYNLDGTLLVPGSSGSSGASFQGSGAGGGALQLVVAGDFTLASGALISASGGD
;
A
#
# COMPACT_ATOMS: atom_id res chain seq x y z
N LEU A 1 -11.88 37.37 -17.39
CA LEU A 1 -10.40 37.32 -17.51
C LEU A 1 -9.83 38.29 -16.47
N LEU A 2 -9.10 37.77 -15.49
CA LEU A 2 -8.23 38.58 -14.66
C LEU A 2 -6.93 38.80 -15.47
N THR A 3 -6.56 40.01 -15.69
CA THR A 3 -5.31 40.38 -16.40
C THR A 3 -4.24 40.77 -15.39
N GLU A 4 -2.98 40.87 -15.80
CA GLU A 4 -1.83 41.22 -14.94
C GLU A 4 -2.05 42.42 -13.97
N ASN A 5 -2.97 43.33 -14.28
CA ASN A 5 -3.30 44.46 -13.44
C ASN A 5 -4.65 44.36 -12.71
N SER A 6 -5.33 43.25 -12.82
CA SER A 6 -6.61 43.04 -12.12
C SER A 6 -6.36 42.48 -10.72
N LYS A 7 -6.94 43.08 -9.70
CA LYS A 7 -6.84 42.62 -8.31
C LYS A 7 -8.22 42.34 -7.75
N LEU A 8 -8.41 41.19 -7.13
CA LEU A 8 -9.59 40.84 -6.34
C LEU A 8 -9.12 40.60 -4.90
N ASP A 9 -9.36 41.56 -4.04
CA ASP A 9 -8.86 41.60 -2.68
C ASP A 9 -10.06 41.56 -1.70
N VAL A 10 -10.12 40.55 -0.87
CA VAL A 10 -11.10 40.40 0.21
C VAL A 10 -10.40 40.22 1.56
N SER A 11 -9.24 40.84 1.71
CA SER A 11 -8.47 40.80 2.95
C SER A 11 -9.25 41.40 4.12
N GLY A 12 -8.95 40.93 5.32
CA GLY A 12 -9.52 41.48 6.56
C GLY A 12 -9.07 42.92 6.81
N GLY A 13 -9.93 43.73 7.39
CA GLY A 13 -9.58 45.11 7.80
C GLY A 13 -8.56 45.13 8.93
N ALA A 14 -7.90 46.27 9.13
CA ALA A 14 -6.96 46.50 10.23
C ALA A 14 -7.59 46.19 11.59
N ASN A 15 -6.77 45.79 12.58
CA ASN A 15 -7.15 45.37 13.92
C ASN A 15 -7.87 43.99 14.02
N GLY A 16 -7.42 43.04 13.19
CA GLY A 16 -7.77 41.63 13.35
C GLY A 16 -9.05 41.20 12.64
N GLY A 17 -9.46 41.92 11.59
CA GLY A 17 -10.53 41.48 10.72
C GLY A 17 -10.17 40.15 10.03
N ALA A 18 -11.14 39.21 9.96
CA ALA A 18 -10.95 37.98 9.19
C ALA A 18 -10.97 38.28 7.69
N GLY A 19 -10.13 37.60 6.90
CA GLY A 19 -10.18 37.64 5.45
C GLY A 19 -11.52 37.07 4.94
N GLY A 20 -12.00 37.59 3.82
CA GLY A 20 -13.19 37.13 3.15
C GLY A 20 -13.00 35.82 2.41
N ARG A 21 -13.97 35.47 1.57
CA ARG A 21 -13.95 34.27 0.73
C ARG A 21 -14.09 34.65 -0.73
N ILE A 22 -13.25 34.05 -1.58
CA ILE A 22 -13.36 34.14 -3.02
C ILE A 22 -13.77 32.78 -3.54
N PHE A 23 -14.84 32.74 -4.33
CA PHE A 23 -15.24 31.54 -5.08
C PHE A 23 -15.24 31.91 -6.57
N LEU A 24 -14.46 31.18 -7.35
CA LEU A 24 -14.39 31.33 -8.80
C LEU A 24 -14.99 30.10 -9.46
N GLY A 25 -16.11 30.28 -10.16
CA GLY A 25 -16.79 29.25 -10.90
C GLY A 25 -16.86 29.57 -12.39
N GLY A 26 -16.70 28.57 -13.25
CA GLY A 26 -16.77 28.79 -14.69
C GLY A 26 -16.50 27.55 -15.53
N ARG A 27 -16.83 27.63 -16.83
CA ARG A 27 -16.58 26.56 -17.81
C ARG A 27 -15.23 26.69 -18.54
N THR A 28 -14.47 27.72 -18.27
CA THR A 28 -13.20 28.01 -18.93
C THR A 28 -12.04 27.88 -17.95
N THR A 29 -10.87 27.46 -18.44
CA THR A 29 -9.62 27.39 -17.70
C THR A 29 -9.24 28.80 -17.22
N LEU A 30 -8.88 28.95 -15.95
CA LEU A 30 -8.30 30.17 -15.42
C LEU A 30 -6.79 30.09 -15.70
N HIS A 31 -6.28 31.00 -16.52
CA HIS A 31 -4.84 31.10 -16.77
C HIS A 31 -4.14 31.79 -15.61
N ASN A 32 -2.87 31.40 -15.36
CA ASN A 32 -2.07 31.78 -14.21
C ASN A 32 -1.78 33.28 -14.08
N ASP A 33 -1.86 34.05 -15.17
CA ASP A 33 -1.49 35.45 -15.24
C ASP A 33 -2.26 36.40 -14.28
N GLY A 34 -3.26 35.87 -13.58
CA GLY A 34 -4.08 36.66 -12.65
C GLY A 34 -4.25 36.06 -11.25
N VAL A 35 -3.61 34.91 -10.95
CA VAL A 35 -3.83 34.22 -9.65
C VAL A 35 -3.18 34.97 -8.49
N ASP A 36 -2.04 35.60 -8.70
CA ASP A 36 -1.34 36.40 -7.69
C ASP A 36 -2.12 37.68 -7.31
N ASN A 37 -3.17 37.99 -8.07
CA ASN A 37 -4.06 39.12 -7.81
C ASN A 37 -5.28 38.75 -6.96
N LEU A 38 -5.38 37.49 -6.48
CA LEU A 38 -6.43 37.03 -5.58
C LEU A 38 -5.89 37.05 -4.15
N ILE A 39 -6.42 37.93 -3.31
CA ILE A 39 -5.96 38.10 -1.94
C ILE A 39 -7.12 37.90 -0.97
N ALA A 40 -6.91 37.03 0.04
CA ALA A 40 -7.86 36.76 1.12
C ALA A 40 -7.14 36.69 2.49
N ASP A 41 -6.16 37.56 2.70
CA ASP A 41 -5.32 37.55 3.89
C ASP A 41 -6.07 38.04 5.15
N ALA A 42 -5.56 37.68 6.32
CA ALA A 42 -6.03 38.26 7.57
C ALA A 42 -5.62 39.75 7.65
N GLY A 43 -6.45 40.54 8.29
CA GLY A 43 -6.10 41.94 8.58
C GLY A 43 -4.95 42.04 9.57
N GLU A 44 -4.06 42.97 9.35
CA GLU A 44 -2.94 43.30 10.24
C GLU A 44 -3.43 44.15 11.43
N GLY A 45 -2.96 43.85 12.66
CA GLY A 45 -3.32 44.57 13.87
C GLY A 45 -2.79 43.94 15.13
N THR A 46 -3.13 44.53 16.30
CA THR A 46 -2.74 43.99 17.61
C THR A 46 -3.46 42.72 17.99
N VAL A 47 -4.52 42.36 17.30
CA VAL A 47 -5.24 41.07 17.39
C VAL A 47 -5.18 40.42 16.00
N SER A 48 -4.63 39.23 15.93
CA SER A 48 -4.54 38.50 14.66
C SER A 48 -5.93 37.99 14.23
N GLY A 49 -6.35 38.34 13.04
CA GLY A 49 -7.51 37.77 12.37
C GLY A 49 -7.20 36.41 11.77
N SER A 50 -8.23 35.68 11.35
CA SER A 50 -8.08 34.47 10.55
C SER A 50 -8.01 34.82 9.07
N GLY A 51 -7.10 34.19 8.30
CA GLY A 51 -7.07 34.29 6.85
C GLY A 51 -8.39 33.84 6.23
N GLY A 52 -8.74 34.39 5.09
CA GLY A 52 -9.88 33.97 4.28
C GLY A 52 -9.58 32.69 3.51
N SER A 53 -10.45 32.34 2.56
CA SER A 53 -10.24 31.21 1.67
C SER A 53 -10.55 31.56 0.24
N ILE A 54 -9.76 31.00 -0.68
CA ILE A 54 -10.00 31.07 -2.11
C ILE A 54 -10.41 29.66 -2.57
N ARG A 55 -11.54 29.55 -3.27
CA ARG A 55 -12.03 28.27 -3.77
C ARG A 55 -12.38 28.42 -5.26
N TYR A 56 -11.98 27.43 -6.02
CA TYR A 56 -12.26 27.32 -7.45
C TYR A 56 -13.18 26.09 -7.68
N ASP A 57 -14.11 26.18 -8.63
CA ASP A 57 -14.90 25.03 -9.07
C ASP A 57 -14.18 24.24 -10.20
N ARG A 58 -13.05 24.75 -10.66
CA ARG A 58 -12.14 24.08 -11.59
C ARG A 58 -10.71 24.25 -11.14
N VAL A 59 -9.87 23.29 -11.53
CA VAL A 59 -8.45 23.29 -11.24
C VAL A 59 -7.74 24.33 -12.10
N LEU A 60 -6.85 25.11 -11.50
CA LEU A 60 -6.01 26.07 -12.20
C LEU A 60 -4.84 25.34 -12.85
N GLU A 61 -4.69 25.49 -14.15
CA GLU A 61 -3.47 25.11 -14.87
C GLU A 61 -2.37 26.12 -14.55
N GLN A 62 -1.23 25.61 -14.07
CA GLN A 62 -0.07 26.43 -13.73
C GLN A 62 1.09 26.00 -14.61
N ALA A 63 1.97 26.93 -15.03
CA ALA A 63 2.99 26.64 -16.01
C ALA A 63 3.91 25.47 -15.58
N ASN A 64 4.73 25.67 -14.59
CA ASN A 64 5.65 24.63 -14.09
C ASN A 64 5.87 24.78 -12.58
N LEU A 65 6.06 23.65 -11.88
CA LEU A 65 6.53 23.63 -10.49
C LEU A 65 7.96 23.09 -10.48
N VAL A 66 8.94 23.97 -10.71
CA VAL A 66 10.35 23.59 -10.85
C VAL A 66 11.19 24.33 -9.82
N TYR A 67 11.64 23.60 -8.78
CA TYR A 67 12.46 24.14 -7.70
C TYR A 67 13.59 23.17 -7.32
N PHE A 68 14.81 23.69 -7.18
CA PHE A 68 16.00 22.94 -6.81
C PHE A 68 16.64 23.38 -5.50
N SER A 69 16.15 24.44 -4.88
CA SER A 69 16.66 24.97 -3.61
C SER A 69 15.59 25.75 -2.87
N GLY A 70 15.86 26.12 -1.62
CA GLY A 70 14.92 26.87 -0.80
C GLY A 70 13.94 25.99 -0.04
N THR A 71 12.83 26.58 0.38
CA THR A 71 11.77 25.87 1.12
C THR A 71 10.46 26.00 0.38
N LEU A 72 9.80 24.88 0.13
CA LEU A 72 8.46 24.81 -0.44
C LEU A 72 7.49 24.40 0.66
N THR A 73 6.53 25.25 0.98
CA THR A 73 5.48 24.96 1.96
C THR A 73 4.20 24.61 1.24
N ILE A 74 3.71 23.37 1.42
CA ILE A 74 2.43 22.90 0.88
C ILE A 74 1.41 22.90 2.01
N ASP A 75 0.39 23.77 1.91
CA ASP A 75 -0.71 23.85 2.87
C ASP A 75 -2.03 23.39 2.22
N THR A 76 -2.40 22.15 2.47
CA THR A 76 -3.62 21.59 1.89
C THR A 76 -4.91 22.10 2.52
N SER A 77 -4.86 22.71 3.71
CA SER A 77 -6.04 23.36 4.31
C SER A 77 -6.36 24.69 3.65
N LEU A 78 -5.34 25.42 3.26
CA LEU A 78 -5.48 26.70 2.54
C LEU A 78 -5.54 26.52 1.01
N GLY A 79 -5.10 25.38 0.49
CA GLY A 79 -4.97 25.15 -0.94
C GLY A 79 -3.82 25.97 -1.55
N THR A 80 -2.69 26.09 -0.85
CA THR A 80 -1.55 26.89 -1.30
C THR A 80 -0.24 26.09 -1.30
N ILE A 81 0.59 26.35 -2.30
CA ILE A 81 2.02 26.03 -2.31
C ILE A 81 2.77 27.35 -2.31
N GLU A 82 3.68 27.55 -1.37
CA GLU A 82 4.48 28.77 -1.23
C GLU A 82 5.96 28.44 -1.20
N HIS A 83 6.74 29.02 -2.08
CA HIS A 83 8.19 28.92 -2.08
C HIS A 83 8.82 30.07 -1.30
N SER A 84 10.03 29.85 -0.77
CA SER A 84 10.75 30.84 0.05
C SER A 84 11.16 32.13 -0.68
N ASP A 85 11.06 32.19 -2.01
CA ASP A 85 11.22 33.40 -2.81
C ASP A 85 9.96 34.30 -2.85
N GLY A 86 8.86 33.83 -2.25
CA GLY A 86 7.56 34.49 -2.22
C GLY A 86 6.60 34.05 -3.33
N THR A 87 7.03 33.17 -4.25
CA THR A 87 6.14 32.60 -5.26
C THR A 87 5.07 31.74 -4.61
N ARG A 88 3.81 31.92 -5.02
CA ARG A 88 2.67 31.20 -4.47
C ARG A 88 1.82 30.58 -5.58
N HIS A 89 1.42 29.32 -5.38
CA HIS A 89 0.54 28.57 -6.26
C HIS A 89 -0.72 28.16 -5.47
N TYR A 90 -1.84 28.00 -6.20
CA TYR A 90 -3.13 27.67 -5.61
C TYR A 90 -3.68 26.37 -6.18
N GLY A 91 -4.31 25.57 -5.34
CA GLY A 91 -4.94 24.31 -5.69
C GLY A 91 -6.44 24.31 -5.40
N LEU A 92 -7.14 23.39 -6.00
CA LEU A 92 -8.56 23.14 -5.78
C LEU A 92 -8.76 22.27 -4.55
N ILE A 93 -9.66 22.66 -3.65
CA ILE A 93 -10.11 21.83 -2.53
C ILE A 93 -11.47 21.24 -2.89
N GLU A 94 -11.54 19.90 -2.96
CA GLU A 94 -12.73 19.14 -3.26
C GLU A 94 -13.17 18.32 -2.06
N ASP A 95 -14.45 18.43 -1.69
CA ASP A 95 -15.05 17.59 -0.66
C ASP A 95 -15.58 16.29 -1.29
N ARG A 96 -15.21 15.18 -0.69
CA ARG A 96 -15.56 13.83 -1.12
C ARG A 96 -16.13 13.02 0.04
N THR A 97 -16.78 11.91 -0.25
CA THR A 97 -17.31 11.01 0.78
C THR A 97 -16.91 9.57 0.46
N TYR A 98 -16.30 8.91 1.41
CA TYR A 98 -16.07 7.48 1.40
C TYR A 98 -17.20 6.77 2.14
N ARG A 99 -17.74 5.71 1.55
CA ARG A 99 -18.70 4.82 2.20
C ARG A 99 -18.01 3.52 2.58
N HIS A 100 -17.89 3.31 3.88
CA HIS A 100 -17.34 2.08 4.42
C HIS A 100 -18.33 0.90 4.25
N PRO A 101 -17.87 -0.36 4.12
CA PRO A 101 -18.75 -1.53 3.98
C PRO A 101 -19.80 -1.71 5.10
N ASP A 102 -19.56 -1.17 6.29
CA ASP A 102 -20.53 -1.15 7.40
C ASP A 102 -21.67 -0.13 7.21
N GLY A 103 -21.66 0.62 6.11
CA GLY A 103 -22.65 1.64 5.76
C GLY A 103 -22.31 3.05 6.29
N SER A 104 -21.28 3.20 7.12
CA SER A 104 -20.87 4.52 7.61
C SER A 104 -20.30 5.39 6.48
N ALA A 105 -20.55 6.70 6.55
CA ALA A 105 -20.07 7.68 5.59
C ALA A 105 -19.00 8.57 6.23
N TRP A 106 -17.84 8.63 5.57
CA TRP A 106 -16.69 9.40 6.02
C TRP A 106 -16.39 10.53 5.03
N PRO A 107 -16.69 11.78 5.39
CA PRO A 107 -16.30 12.92 4.57
C PRO A 107 -14.80 13.14 4.66
N TYR A 108 -14.18 13.46 3.54
CA TYR A 108 -12.78 13.85 3.43
C TYR A 108 -12.64 14.88 2.31
N SER A 109 -11.55 15.62 2.31
CA SER A 109 -11.28 16.60 1.29
C SER A 109 -9.91 16.33 0.66
N VAL A 110 -9.80 16.66 -0.61
CA VAL A 110 -8.58 16.55 -1.41
C VAL A 110 -8.19 17.95 -1.84
N CYS A 111 -6.91 18.30 -1.71
CA CYS A 111 -6.33 19.50 -2.28
C CYS A 111 -5.53 19.12 -3.51
N HIS A 112 -5.94 19.59 -4.68
CA HIS A 112 -5.40 19.22 -5.97
C HIS A 112 -4.72 20.41 -6.63
N PHE A 113 -3.42 20.28 -6.94
CA PHE A 113 -2.62 21.24 -7.67
C PHE A 113 -2.27 20.65 -9.03
N ILE A 114 -2.43 21.45 -10.10
CA ILE A 114 -2.11 21.05 -11.47
C ILE A 114 -1.04 21.98 -12.03
N PHE A 115 -0.04 21.39 -12.68
CA PHE A 115 1.05 22.04 -13.37
C PHE A 115 1.26 21.42 -14.76
N GLU A 116 1.96 22.09 -15.65
CA GLU A 116 2.39 21.47 -16.91
C GLU A 116 3.44 20.39 -16.65
N GLU A 117 4.44 20.71 -15.80
CA GLU A 117 5.54 19.85 -15.42
C GLU A 117 5.88 20.07 -13.94
N ILE A 118 6.34 19.03 -13.26
CA ILE A 118 6.80 19.11 -11.86
C ILE A 118 8.21 18.55 -11.75
N HIS A 119 9.14 19.36 -11.25
CA HIS A 119 10.49 18.93 -10.94
C HIS A 119 10.96 19.54 -9.61
N LEU A 120 10.96 18.73 -8.57
CA LEU A 120 11.33 19.11 -7.21
C LEU A 120 12.59 18.35 -6.81
N GLY A 121 13.71 19.04 -6.60
CA GLY A 121 14.99 18.35 -6.36
C GLY A 121 16.09 19.21 -5.76
N GLY A 122 17.32 18.73 -5.84
CA GLY A 122 18.50 19.42 -5.33
C GLY A 122 18.51 19.57 -3.79
N SER A 123 18.65 20.81 -3.31
CA SER A 123 18.63 21.17 -1.89
C SER A 123 17.28 21.75 -1.44
N LEU A 124 16.22 21.51 -2.20
CA LEU A 124 14.88 21.93 -1.84
C LEU A 124 14.40 21.17 -0.58
N VAL A 125 13.77 21.90 0.34
CA VAL A 125 13.10 21.32 1.52
C VAL A 125 11.60 21.48 1.34
N ILE A 126 10.83 20.37 1.37
CA ILE A 126 9.37 20.42 1.30
C ILE A 126 8.79 20.30 2.71
N ASN A 127 8.03 21.30 3.13
CA ASN A 127 7.24 21.29 4.34
C ASN A 127 5.77 21.08 4.01
N THR A 128 5.19 19.98 4.47
CA THR A 128 3.79 19.64 4.26
C THR A 128 2.96 19.95 5.50
N LYS A 129 1.78 20.51 5.32
CA LYS A 129 0.81 20.75 6.39
C LYS A 129 -0.63 20.80 5.84
N GLY A 130 -1.59 20.83 6.75
CA GLY A 130 -3.00 20.89 6.39
C GLY A 130 -3.70 19.54 6.57
N LYS A 131 -5.03 19.57 6.50
CA LYS A 131 -5.91 18.44 6.83
C LYS A 131 -6.45 17.68 5.63
N ASN A 132 -6.27 18.19 4.40
CA ASN A 132 -6.81 17.57 3.20
C ASN A 132 -5.76 16.68 2.54
N ALA A 133 -6.16 15.60 1.89
CA ALA A 133 -5.26 14.78 1.08
C ALA A 133 -4.62 15.63 -0.03
N LEU A 134 -3.40 15.32 -0.40
CA LEU A 134 -2.64 16.06 -1.42
C LEU A 134 -2.68 15.33 -2.76
N ILE A 135 -3.00 16.04 -3.84
CA ILE A 135 -2.72 15.59 -5.22
C ILE A 135 -1.85 16.63 -5.91
N LEU A 136 -0.75 16.16 -6.48
CA LEU A 136 0.12 16.93 -7.37
C LEU A 136 0.05 16.31 -8.77
N GLU A 137 -0.34 17.08 -9.78
CA GLU A 137 -0.52 16.62 -11.15
C GLU A 137 0.35 17.39 -12.14
N ALA A 138 1.15 16.66 -12.93
CA ALA A 138 1.87 17.15 -14.10
C ALA A 138 1.04 16.81 -15.36
N GLN A 139 0.22 17.76 -15.83
CA GLN A 139 -0.81 17.50 -16.83
C GLN A 139 -0.25 17.22 -18.23
N SER A 140 0.87 17.81 -18.61
CA SER A 140 1.44 17.69 -19.97
C SER A 140 2.87 17.17 -20.00
N GLY A 141 3.47 16.89 -18.85
CA GLY A 141 4.88 16.50 -18.74
C GLY A 141 5.16 15.41 -17.71
N ASP A 142 6.42 15.39 -17.29
CA ASP A 142 6.92 14.48 -16.28
C ASP A 142 6.77 15.06 -14.86
N PHE A 143 6.72 14.15 -13.90
CA PHE A 143 6.82 14.44 -12.47
C PHE A 143 8.14 13.87 -11.95
N ILE A 144 9.10 14.72 -11.59
CA ILE A 144 10.38 14.30 -11.04
C ILE A 144 10.45 14.71 -9.56
N LEU A 145 10.57 13.73 -8.67
CA LEU A 145 10.75 13.94 -7.23
C LEU A 145 12.19 13.61 -6.84
N GLY A 146 13.00 14.63 -6.64
CA GLY A 146 14.40 14.54 -6.22
C GLY A 146 14.65 15.07 -4.80
N THR A 147 13.60 15.23 -4.00
CA THR A 147 13.64 15.59 -2.58
C THR A 147 12.49 14.89 -1.84
N ASP A 148 12.61 14.75 -0.52
CA ASP A 148 11.61 14.06 0.29
C ASP A 148 10.25 14.75 0.26
N LEU A 149 9.18 13.95 0.08
CA LEU A 149 7.79 14.38 0.23
C LEU A 149 7.11 13.49 1.27
N ARG A 150 6.76 14.07 2.42
CA ARG A 150 6.30 13.31 3.58
C ARG A 150 4.90 13.73 4.03
N ALA A 151 4.08 12.72 4.31
CA ALA A 151 2.75 12.84 4.90
C ALA A 151 2.64 11.98 6.18
N ASP A 152 3.71 11.91 6.94
CA ASP A 152 3.79 11.04 8.11
C ASP A 152 2.91 11.58 9.24
N GLY A 153 2.18 10.68 9.91
CA GLY A 153 1.41 10.98 11.11
C GLY A 153 2.35 11.25 12.29
N GLY A 154 1.99 12.21 13.12
CA GLY A 154 2.76 12.56 14.32
C GLY A 154 2.64 11.52 15.43
N ASP A 155 3.68 11.43 16.24
CA ASP A 155 3.73 10.59 17.43
C ASP A 155 2.84 11.16 18.53
N ALA A 156 2.37 10.29 19.40
CA ALA A 156 1.69 10.70 20.62
C ALA A 156 2.65 11.39 21.62
N SER A 157 2.11 12.28 22.43
CA SER A 157 2.91 13.00 23.42
C SER A 157 3.05 12.22 24.74
N LEU A 158 4.29 12.01 25.18
CA LEU A 158 4.61 11.43 26.48
C LEU A 158 4.25 12.32 27.68
N LEU A 159 4.09 13.64 27.45
CA LEU A 159 4.04 14.63 28.53
C LEU A 159 2.63 15.03 28.95
N ASN A 160 1.66 14.99 28.03
CA ASN A 160 0.33 15.58 28.26
C ASN A 160 -0.83 14.69 27.81
N GLY A 161 -0.58 13.41 27.45
CA GLY A 161 -1.62 12.47 27.02
C GLY A 161 -2.33 12.87 25.71
N GLN A 162 -1.76 13.80 24.94
CA GLN A 162 -2.32 14.16 23.63
C GLN A 162 -1.94 13.15 22.56
N GLY A 163 -2.89 12.84 21.69
CA GLY A 163 -2.64 12.05 20.51
C GLY A 163 -1.82 12.79 19.45
N GLY A 164 -1.16 12.04 18.58
CA GLY A 164 -0.36 12.54 17.47
C GLY A 164 -1.13 13.48 16.54
N VAL A 165 -0.45 14.44 15.97
CA VAL A 165 -1.04 15.36 14.98
C VAL A 165 -1.00 14.71 13.61
N SER A 166 -2.09 14.80 12.85
CA SER A 166 -2.16 14.32 11.47
C SER A 166 -1.96 15.45 10.47
N ILE A 167 -1.47 15.12 9.29
CA ILE A 167 -1.35 16.01 8.14
C ILE A 167 -1.89 15.32 6.88
N LEU A 168 -2.13 16.08 5.82
CA LEU A 168 -2.49 15.59 4.48
C LEU A 168 -3.57 14.50 4.49
N GLY A 169 -4.65 14.71 5.22
CA GLY A 169 -5.79 13.78 5.23
C GLY A 169 -5.69 12.60 6.20
N GLY A 170 -4.59 12.47 6.94
CA GLY A 170 -4.47 11.49 8.03
C GLY A 170 -5.42 11.82 9.18
N TYR A 171 -5.74 10.82 10.01
CA TYR A 171 -6.61 11.02 11.17
C TYR A 171 -5.81 11.23 12.45
N LYS A 172 -6.15 12.29 13.19
CA LYS A 172 -5.49 12.67 14.45
C LYS A 172 -5.54 11.55 15.48
N GLY A 173 -4.44 11.34 16.20
CA GLY A 173 -4.38 10.42 17.34
C GLY A 173 -5.42 10.74 18.42
N ALA A 174 -5.95 9.71 19.06
CA ALA A 174 -6.86 9.87 20.19
C ALA A 174 -6.10 10.43 21.41
N ALA A 175 -6.71 11.36 22.14
CA ALA A 175 -6.18 11.81 23.44
C ALA A 175 -6.44 10.75 24.52
N SER A 176 -5.71 10.83 25.65
CA SER A 176 -5.89 9.93 26.79
C SER A 176 -7.37 9.86 27.22
N GLY A 177 -7.86 8.67 27.55
CA GLY A 177 -9.23 8.42 27.96
C GLY A 177 -10.29 8.42 26.84
N GLN A 178 -9.91 8.64 25.59
CA GLN A 178 -10.85 8.51 24.45
C GLN A 178 -11.04 7.06 23.98
N ASN A 179 -10.13 6.17 24.32
CA ASN A 179 -10.10 4.72 24.09
C ASN A 179 -10.24 4.27 22.62
N LEU A 180 -11.11 4.88 21.82
CA LEU A 180 -11.23 4.64 20.37
C LEU A 180 -10.39 5.62 19.56
N GLY A 181 -9.79 5.12 18.48
CA GLY A 181 -9.11 5.94 17.49
C GLY A 181 -10.07 6.77 16.62
N ASN A 182 -9.52 7.50 15.68
CA ASN A 182 -10.24 8.29 14.68
C ASN A 182 -10.05 7.70 13.29
N GLY A 183 -11.02 7.91 12.41
CA GLY A 183 -10.96 7.45 11.02
C GLY A 183 -11.80 6.20 10.74
N PRO A 184 -11.99 5.85 9.45
CA PRO A 184 -12.86 4.75 9.05
C PRO A 184 -12.35 3.37 9.48
N GLY A 185 -11.03 3.17 9.58
CA GLY A 185 -10.40 1.94 10.07
C GLY A 185 -10.04 1.99 11.56
N LYS A 186 -10.72 2.82 12.36
CA LYS A 186 -10.50 2.86 13.81
C LYS A 186 -10.90 1.54 14.46
N PRO A 187 -10.32 1.18 15.61
CA PRO A 187 -10.77 0.04 16.39
C PRO A 187 -12.26 0.14 16.73
N SER A 188 -12.99 -0.97 16.65
CA SER A 188 -14.40 -1.07 17.03
C SER A 188 -14.58 -1.39 18.52
N GLU A 189 -13.56 -1.97 19.16
CA GLU A 189 -13.58 -2.37 20.56
C GLU A 189 -12.89 -1.33 21.45
N GLN A 190 -13.53 -1.02 22.57
CA GLN A 190 -12.93 -0.20 23.62
C GLN A 190 -12.08 -1.09 24.54
N SER A 191 -10.93 -0.59 24.95
CA SER A 191 -10.07 -1.25 25.91
C SER A 191 -9.31 -0.17 26.72
N GLU A 192 -9.07 -0.45 28.00
CA GLU A 192 -8.20 0.39 28.86
C GLU A 192 -6.79 0.59 28.27
N GLN A 193 -6.46 -0.24 27.33
CA GLN A 193 -5.21 -0.19 26.56
C GLN A 193 -5.60 -0.07 25.08
N GLY A 194 -5.04 0.88 24.35
CA GLY A 194 -5.41 1.19 22.97
C GLY A 194 -5.26 0.02 21.98
N HIS A 195 -6.15 -0.08 21.02
CA HIS A 195 -6.08 -1.03 19.91
C HIS A 195 -5.51 -0.36 18.64
N GLY A 196 -4.79 -1.12 17.83
CA GLY A 196 -4.22 -0.63 16.57
C GLY A 196 -5.26 -0.37 15.49
N ALA A 197 -5.02 0.60 14.64
CA ALA A 197 -5.89 1.01 13.54
C ALA A 197 -5.66 0.19 12.27
N GLY A 198 -6.68 0.14 11.38
CA GLY A 198 -6.61 -0.42 10.04
C GLY A 198 -6.47 0.65 8.96
N ASN A 199 -5.93 0.28 7.81
CA ASN A 199 -5.99 0.99 6.54
C ASN A 199 -5.78 -0.01 5.39
N GLY A 200 -4.55 -0.32 5.01
CA GLY A 200 -4.22 -1.30 3.97
C GLY A 200 -4.43 -2.76 4.40
N GLY A 201 -4.55 -3.00 5.70
CA GLY A 201 -4.85 -4.27 6.32
C GLY A 201 -5.67 -4.10 7.60
N HIS A 202 -5.97 -5.19 8.27
CA HIS A 202 -6.67 -5.15 9.55
C HIS A 202 -5.73 -4.74 10.69
N GLY A 203 -6.19 -3.84 11.55
CA GLY A 203 -5.58 -3.56 12.83
C GLY A 203 -6.09 -4.50 13.93
N SER A 204 -5.59 -4.34 15.15
CA SER A 204 -6.10 -5.07 16.32
C SER A 204 -7.43 -4.50 16.83
N GLY A 205 -8.18 -5.30 17.62
CA GLY A 205 -9.44 -4.84 18.25
C GLY A 205 -10.56 -4.53 17.26
N GLY A 206 -10.71 -5.35 16.22
CA GLY A 206 -11.79 -5.21 15.24
C GLY A 206 -11.63 -4.04 14.26
N ALA A 207 -10.43 -3.45 14.19
CA ALA A 207 -10.13 -2.44 13.18
C ALA A 207 -10.13 -3.04 11.78
N SER A 208 -10.87 -2.42 10.85
CA SER A 208 -11.07 -2.93 9.49
C SER A 208 -10.18 -2.23 8.46
N GLU A 209 -10.02 -2.86 7.32
CA GLU A 209 -9.47 -2.23 6.13
C GLU A 209 -10.35 -1.07 5.66
N THR A 210 -9.73 -0.06 5.05
CA THR A 210 -10.44 1.11 4.50
C THR A 210 -10.11 1.34 3.04
N GLY A 211 -11.11 1.66 2.24
CA GLY A 211 -10.94 1.93 0.82
C GLY A 211 -10.65 0.68 -0.03
N LEU A 212 -10.36 0.90 -1.29
CA LEU A 212 -9.98 -0.12 -2.26
C LEU A 212 -8.46 -0.12 -2.45
N PRO A 213 -7.83 -1.27 -2.75
CA PRO A 213 -6.39 -1.32 -3.05
C PRO A 213 -5.95 -0.35 -4.15
N SER A 214 -6.77 -0.14 -5.17
CA SER A 214 -6.54 0.82 -6.27
C SER A 214 -6.58 2.29 -5.88
N LEU A 215 -6.88 2.62 -4.62
CA LEU A 215 -6.96 3.98 -4.09
C LEU A 215 -7.84 4.94 -4.92
N VAL A 216 -8.99 4.47 -5.40
CA VAL A 216 -10.03 5.34 -6.01
C VAL A 216 -10.41 6.44 -5.01
N HIS A 217 -10.46 6.10 -3.71
CA HIS A 217 -10.59 7.04 -2.61
C HIS A 217 -9.21 7.24 -1.96
N LEU A 218 -8.64 8.43 -2.10
CA LEU A 218 -7.35 8.79 -1.50
C LEU A 218 -7.55 9.17 -0.03
N LEU A 219 -7.58 8.16 0.83
CA LEU A 219 -7.85 8.31 2.28
C LEU A 219 -6.55 8.18 3.07
N GLY A 220 -6.39 9.00 4.09
CA GLY A 220 -5.32 8.82 5.07
C GLY A 220 -5.56 7.64 6.00
N GLY A 221 -4.51 7.21 6.68
CA GLY A 221 -4.56 6.16 7.68
C GLY A 221 -5.36 6.58 8.92
N SER A 222 -6.04 5.63 9.53
CA SER A 222 -6.76 5.84 10.79
C SER A 222 -5.80 5.87 11.98
N SER A 223 -6.17 6.54 13.06
CA SER A 223 -5.38 6.55 14.28
C SER A 223 -5.71 5.37 15.19
N GLY A 224 -4.75 4.91 15.94
CA GLY A 224 -4.97 3.91 16.99
C GLY A 224 -5.79 4.44 18.16
N GLY A 225 -6.25 3.52 19.01
CA GLY A 225 -6.91 3.84 20.26
C GLY A 225 -5.92 4.30 21.33
N SER A 226 -6.37 5.18 22.22
CA SER A 226 -5.62 5.64 23.38
C SER A 226 -5.84 4.75 24.61
N SER A 227 -4.94 4.82 25.57
CA SER A 227 -5.17 4.33 26.94
C SER A 227 -5.78 5.43 27.80
N ASP A 228 -6.11 5.09 29.05
CA ASP A 228 -6.64 6.06 30.01
C ASP A 228 -5.67 7.19 30.33
N GLN A 229 -4.38 6.95 30.20
CA GLN A 229 -3.32 7.92 30.57
C GLN A 229 -2.52 8.47 29.39
N ASP A 230 -2.54 7.79 28.24
CA ASP A 230 -1.64 8.06 27.12
C ASP A 230 -2.41 8.26 25.81
N GLY A 231 -1.97 9.19 24.99
CA GLY A 231 -2.49 9.40 23.64
C GLY A 231 -1.97 8.38 22.64
N SER A 232 -2.66 8.20 21.52
CA SER A 232 -2.28 7.30 20.43
C SER A 232 -1.59 8.01 19.28
N GLY A 233 -0.87 7.26 18.44
CA GLY A 233 -0.27 7.76 17.20
C GLY A 233 -1.32 8.18 16.18
N ALA A 234 -1.03 9.22 15.39
CA ALA A 234 -1.88 9.63 14.27
C ALA A 234 -1.71 8.70 13.08
N GLY A 235 -2.75 8.56 12.25
CA GLY A 235 -2.63 7.90 10.96
C GLY A 235 -1.77 8.71 9.98
N GLY A 236 -1.08 8.04 9.06
CA GLY A 236 -0.36 8.66 7.95
C GLY A 236 -1.31 9.39 7.01
N GLY A 237 -0.82 10.38 6.28
CA GLY A 237 -1.61 11.16 5.34
C GLY A 237 -1.87 10.44 4.01
N ALA A 238 -2.33 11.20 3.02
CA ALA A 238 -2.63 10.67 1.69
C ALA A 238 -2.03 11.56 0.60
N ILE A 239 -1.26 10.96 -0.30
CA ILE A 239 -0.56 11.63 -1.40
C ILE A 239 -0.94 10.96 -2.72
N GLY A 240 -1.33 11.78 -3.70
CA GLY A 240 -1.48 11.39 -5.10
C GLY A 240 -0.45 12.12 -5.96
N LEU A 241 0.30 11.40 -6.78
CA LEU A 241 1.18 11.93 -7.81
C LEU A 241 0.65 11.50 -9.16
N ILE A 242 0.36 12.45 -10.03
CA ILE A 242 -0.22 12.19 -11.35
C ILE A 242 0.66 12.82 -12.41
N ALA A 243 0.97 12.09 -13.49
CA ALA A 243 1.68 12.64 -14.64
C ALA A 243 1.15 12.08 -15.95
N SER A 244 1.01 12.91 -16.97
CA SER A 244 0.74 12.43 -18.33
C SER A 244 1.95 11.71 -18.94
N GLY A 245 3.16 12.08 -18.52
CA GLY A 245 4.42 11.45 -18.84
C GLY A 245 4.86 10.46 -17.75
N LYS A 246 6.11 10.58 -17.33
CA LYS A 246 6.73 9.72 -16.32
C LYS A 246 6.63 10.33 -14.92
N VAL A 247 6.36 9.49 -13.91
CA VAL A 247 6.68 9.82 -12.51
C VAL A 247 8.02 9.16 -12.17
N LYS A 248 9.01 9.98 -11.79
CA LYS A 248 10.32 9.51 -11.34
C LYS A 248 10.58 9.93 -9.91
N ILE A 249 10.93 8.98 -9.04
CA ILE A 249 11.44 9.20 -7.69
C ILE A 249 12.94 8.92 -7.72
N GLU A 250 13.75 9.93 -7.41
CA GLU A 250 15.21 9.83 -7.52
C GLU A 250 15.84 8.99 -6.38
N PRO A 251 17.10 8.50 -6.55
CA PRO A 251 17.79 7.75 -5.50
C PRO A 251 17.88 8.52 -4.18
N ASN A 252 17.74 7.80 -3.05
CA ASN A 252 17.77 8.35 -1.68
C ASN A 252 16.62 9.32 -1.34
N VAL A 253 15.58 9.39 -2.15
CA VAL A 253 14.38 10.19 -1.89
C VAL A 253 13.32 9.35 -1.20
N TYR A 254 12.65 9.94 -0.21
CA TYR A 254 11.53 9.33 0.52
C TYR A 254 10.21 9.96 0.09
N LEU A 255 9.32 9.14 -0.43
CA LEU A 255 7.89 9.45 -0.54
C LEU A 255 7.18 8.67 0.56
N SER A 256 6.69 9.35 1.61
CA SER A 256 6.19 8.64 2.78
C SER A 256 4.84 9.13 3.29
N ALA A 257 4.08 8.17 3.83
CA ALA A 257 2.80 8.38 4.50
C ALA A 257 2.70 7.42 5.71
N ASN A 258 3.71 7.42 6.57
CA ASN A 258 3.78 6.51 7.70
C ASN A 258 2.84 6.92 8.84
N GLY A 259 2.36 5.97 9.61
CA GLY A 259 1.64 6.25 10.86
C GLY A 259 2.57 6.71 11.98
N GLY A 260 2.05 7.50 12.91
CA GLY A 260 2.76 7.95 14.11
C GLY A 260 2.82 6.89 15.20
N ASN A 261 3.81 6.99 16.07
CA ASN A 261 4.02 6.06 17.17
C ASN A 261 3.02 6.32 18.32
N GLY A 262 2.55 5.24 18.93
CA GLY A 262 1.87 5.28 20.21
C GLY A 262 2.87 5.41 21.37
N VAL A 263 2.38 5.76 22.55
CA VAL A 263 3.21 5.83 23.76
C VAL A 263 2.69 4.88 24.82
N ARG A 264 3.58 4.24 25.56
CA ARG A 264 3.28 3.30 26.65
C ARG A 264 2.21 2.27 26.28
N SER A 265 0.98 2.40 26.82
CA SER A 265 -0.12 1.45 26.60
C SER A 265 -1.03 1.80 25.43
N SER A 266 -0.70 2.84 24.66
CA SER A 266 -1.51 3.30 23.54
C SER A 266 -1.00 2.76 22.20
N ALA A 267 -1.92 2.62 21.25
CA ALA A 267 -1.59 2.09 19.94
C ALA A 267 -0.98 3.15 19.00
N SER A 268 -0.27 2.68 18.00
CA SER A 268 0.22 3.48 16.89
C SER A 268 -0.90 3.87 15.92
N GLY A 269 -0.62 4.76 14.98
CA GLY A 269 -1.46 5.01 13.82
C GLY A 269 -1.17 4.03 12.68
N ALA A 270 -2.17 3.76 11.84
CA ALA A 270 -1.99 3.01 10.60
C ALA A 270 -1.21 3.83 9.56
N GLY A 271 -0.53 3.17 8.63
CA GLY A 271 0.03 3.81 7.46
C GLY A 271 -1.04 4.52 6.63
N GLY A 272 -0.65 5.54 5.87
CA GLY A 272 -1.53 6.31 5.00
C GLY A 272 -1.68 5.71 3.60
N SER A 273 -1.90 6.57 2.61
CA SER A 273 -2.11 6.15 1.23
C SER A 273 -1.23 6.92 0.26
N ILE A 274 -0.61 6.20 -0.67
CA ILE A 274 0.18 6.79 -1.75
C ILE A 274 -0.35 6.24 -3.07
N ARG A 275 -0.80 7.12 -3.97
CA ARG A 275 -1.24 6.77 -5.31
C ARG A 275 -0.36 7.46 -6.34
N ILE A 276 0.09 6.72 -7.33
CA ILE A 276 0.87 7.24 -8.45
C ILE A 276 0.21 6.79 -9.75
N ASP A 277 -0.20 7.76 -10.58
CA ASP A 277 -0.79 7.54 -11.91
C ASP A 277 0.11 8.17 -12.96
N ALA A 278 0.61 7.41 -13.93
CA ALA A 278 1.52 7.93 -14.95
C ALA A 278 1.50 7.11 -16.24
N GLN A 279 2.11 7.61 -17.32
CA GLN A 279 2.44 6.78 -18.45
C GLN A 279 3.47 5.71 -18.07
N SER A 280 4.51 6.11 -17.31
CA SER A 280 5.49 5.19 -16.72
C SER A 280 5.92 5.65 -15.33
N ILE A 281 6.31 4.69 -14.48
CA ILE A 281 6.76 4.95 -13.12
C ILE A 281 8.19 4.43 -12.96
N GLU A 282 9.09 5.27 -12.49
CA GLU A 282 10.48 4.93 -12.18
C GLU A 282 10.78 5.31 -10.73
N ASN A 283 10.73 4.33 -9.83
CA ASN A 283 11.09 4.51 -8.43
C ASN A 283 12.53 4.03 -8.19
N LEU A 284 13.45 4.94 -7.97
CA LEU A 284 14.84 4.67 -7.58
C LEU A 284 15.09 5.01 -6.10
N GLY A 285 14.10 5.58 -5.44
CA GLY A 285 14.09 5.93 -4.02
C GLY A 285 13.26 4.94 -3.19
N ARG A 286 12.59 5.47 -2.16
CA ARG A 286 11.73 4.72 -1.25
C ARG A 286 10.32 5.24 -1.22
N ILE A 287 9.34 4.35 -1.33
CA ILE A 287 7.93 4.63 -1.08
C ILE A 287 7.53 3.90 0.20
N GLU A 288 7.03 4.64 1.20
CA GLU A 288 6.69 4.08 2.49
C GLU A 288 5.29 4.48 2.97
N ALA A 289 4.48 3.51 3.35
CA ALA A 289 3.21 3.72 4.04
C ALA A 289 3.10 2.71 5.20
N LYS A 290 4.07 2.75 6.10
CA LYS A 290 4.16 1.84 7.26
C LYS A 290 3.24 2.28 8.39
N SER A 291 2.86 1.36 9.27
CA SER A 291 2.32 1.76 10.57
C SER A 291 3.38 2.45 11.43
N GLY A 292 2.95 3.22 12.42
CA GLY A 292 3.79 3.59 13.54
C GLY A 292 4.10 2.38 14.42
N GLN A 293 4.96 2.58 15.41
CA GLN A 293 5.26 1.58 16.42
C GLN A 293 4.38 1.79 17.65
N GLY A 294 3.70 0.73 18.09
CA GLY A 294 3.07 0.66 19.41
C GLY A 294 4.05 0.10 20.45
N VAL A 295 3.70 0.17 21.70
CA VAL A 295 4.56 -0.33 22.76
C VAL A 295 4.22 -1.78 23.10
N LYS A 296 5.23 -2.64 23.12
CA LYS A 296 5.12 -4.02 23.63
C LYS A 296 4.83 -4.00 25.12
N LEU A 297 3.73 -4.59 25.53
CA LEU A 297 3.49 -4.89 26.94
C LEU A 297 4.35 -6.09 27.35
N SER A 298 5.24 -5.89 28.34
CA SER A 298 6.02 -6.98 28.92
C SER A 298 5.07 -8.01 29.55
N GLY A 299 5.15 -9.25 29.09
CA GLY A 299 4.43 -10.38 29.71
C GLY A 299 3.12 -10.79 29.03
N THR A 300 2.69 -10.16 27.94
CA THR A 300 1.53 -10.62 27.17
C THR A 300 1.92 -10.90 25.72
N SER A 301 1.37 -11.98 25.14
CA SER A 301 1.47 -12.27 23.70
C SER A 301 0.54 -11.40 22.84
N GLN A 302 -0.25 -10.52 23.46
CA GLN A 302 -1.18 -9.65 22.75
C GLN A 302 -0.48 -8.36 22.31
N THR A 303 -0.34 -8.25 21.05
CA THR A 303 0.26 -7.15 20.34
C THR A 303 -0.84 -6.31 19.71
N ARG A 304 -0.75 -5.01 19.88
CA ARG A 304 -1.79 -4.05 19.51
C ARG A 304 -1.39 -3.25 18.29
N GLY A 305 -0.88 -3.98 17.30
CA GLY A 305 -0.33 -3.43 16.09
C GLY A 305 -1.37 -2.80 15.19
N SER A 306 -1.02 -1.66 14.62
CA SER A 306 -1.72 -1.05 13.51
C SER A 306 -1.28 -1.66 12.18
N SER A 307 -2.15 -1.58 11.17
CA SER A 307 -1.81 -2.05 9.84
C SER A 307 -0.91 -1.06 9.10
N GLY A 308 -0.15 -1.57 8.13
CA GLY A 308 0.44 -0.75 7.09
C GLY A 308 -0.63 -0.03 6.26
N GLY A 309 -0.20 0.91 5.44
CA GLY A 309 -1.05 1.68 4.56
C GLY A 309 -1.27 1.04 3.20
N ARG A 310 -1.54 1.88 2.21
CA ARG A 310 -1.77 1.46 0.83
C ARG A 310 -0.87 2.22 -0.12
N VAL A 311 -0.31 1.51 -1.08
CA VAL A 311 0.39 2.08 -2.23
C VAL A 311 -0.28 1.56 -3.49
N ALA A 312 -0.74 2.46 -4.37
CA ALA A 312 -1.30 2.10 -5.66
C ALA A 312 -0.49 2.76 -6.78
N LEU A 313 -0.04 1.95 -7.72
CA LEU A 313 0.78 2.36 -8.85
C LEU A 313 0.04 2.01 -10.13
N HIS A 314 -0.40 3.03 -10.87
CA HIS A 314 -1.09 2.88 -12.14
C HIS A 314 -0.21 3.41 -13.25
N ALA A 315 0.28 2.53 -14.13
CA ALA A 315 1.08 2.92 -15.27
C ALA A 315 0.48 2.36 -16.57
N GLN A 316 0.45 3.19 -17.61
CA GLN A 316 -0.04 2.75 -18.92
C GLN A 316 0.99 1.85 -19.65
N ALA A 317 2.29 2.09 -19.41
CA ALA A 317 3.36 1.38 -20.09
C ALA A 317 4.23 0.57 -19.13
N GLN A 318 5.00 1.20 -18.25
CA GLN A 318 6.05 0.53 -17.47
C GLN A 318 6.12 1.03 -16.03
N ILE A 319 6.34 0.08 -15.09
CA ILE A 319 6.67 0.36 -13.70
C ILE A 319 8.04 -0.24 -13.41
N HIS A 320 9.02 0.62 -13.08
CA HIS A 320 10.30 0.21 -12.50
C HIS A 320 10.24 0.49 -11.00
N LEU A 321 10.31 -0.54 -10.20
CA LEU A 321 10.08 -0.44 -8.75
C LEU A 321 11.40 -0.60 -7.99
N GLY A 322 11.75 0.45 -7.24
CA GLY A 322 12.70 0.40 -6.15
C GLY A 322 12.06 -0.15 -4.87
N GLU A 323 12.45 0.39 -3.73
CA GLU A 323 11.92 -0.03 -2.44
C GLU A 323 10.50 0.51 -2.20
N VAL A 324 9.55 -0.39 -1.90
CA VAL A 324 8.19 -0.05 -1.44
C VAL A 324 7.90 -0.79 -0.14
N ASN A 325 7.51 -0.08 0.90
CA ASN A 325 7.26 -0.66 2.21
C ASN A 325 5.91 -0.22 2.77
N VAL A 326 5.02 -1.19 3.00
CA VAL A 326 3.70 -1.03 3.59
C VAL A 326 3.56 -1.87 4.87
N ASP A 327 4.63 -2.11 5.60
CA ASP A 327 4.60 -2.97 6.77
C ASP A 327 3.71 -2.41 7.87
N GLY A 328 2.92 -3.31 8.44
CA GLY A 328 2.28 -3.09 9.72
C GLY A 328 3.26 -3.35 10.86
N GLU A 329 2.86 -3.05 12.09
CA GLU A 329 3.67 -3.33 13.28
C GLU A 329 3.97 -4.83 13.45
N TRP A 330 3.15 -5.68 12.83
CA TRP A 330 3.31 -7.13 12.77
C TRP A 330 3.14 -7.63 11.34
N MET A 331 3.82 -8.72 10.98
CA MET A 331 3.73 -9.32 9.64
C MET A 331 2.29 -9.66 9.21
N THR A 332 1.38 -9.90 10.17
CA THR A 332 -0.04 -10.17 9.92
C THR A 332 -0.87 -8.93 9.58
N ASN A 333 -0.35 -7.73 9.87
CA ASN A 333 -1.05 -6.46 9.70
C ASN A 333 -0.45 -5.63 8.56
N ARG A 334 0.14 -6.28 7.60
CA ARG A 334 0.75 -5.62 6.44
C ARG A 334 -0.32 -4.84 5.66
N GLY A 335 0.08 -3.73 5.06
CA GLY A 335 -0.75 -2.97 4.14
C GLY A 335 -0.84 -3.63 2.77
N SER A 336 -1.38 -2.93 1.79
CA SER A 336 -1.55 -3.43 0.43
C SER A 336 -0.80 -2.60 -0.59
N ILE A 337 -0.23 -3.28 -1.59
CA ILE A 337 0.33 -2.66 -2.78
C ILE A 337 -0.49 -3.14 -3.96
N PHE A 338 -0.95 -2.19 -4.75
CA PHE A 338 -1.71 -2.43 -5.98
C PHE A 338 -0.91 -1.88 -7.15
N THR A 339 -0.77 -2.68 -8.20
CA THR A 339 -0.10 -2.27 -9.44
C THR A 339 -1.00 -2.55 -10.64
N GLU A 340 -1.18 -1.54 -11.50
CA GLU A 340 -1.88 -1.66 -12.77
C GLU A 340 -0.94 -1.18 -13.88
N GLY A 341 -0.64 -2.05 -14.84
CA GLY A 341 0.32 -1.79 -15.90
C GLY A 341 1.33 -2.91 -16.07
N SER A 342 2.27 -2.75 -16.99
CA SER A 342 3.38 -3.70 -17.16
C SER A 342 4.43 -3.46 -16.07
N TYR A 343 4.45 -4.35 -15.10
CA TYR A 343 5.38 -4.31 -13.98
C TYR A 343 6.69 -5.03 -14.31
N TYR A 344 7.82 -4.38 -14.07
CA TYR A 344 9.13 -5.01 -14.15
C TYR A 344 9.82 -4.87 -12.78
N ALA A 345 9.97 -5.99 -12.07
CA ALA A 345 10.84 -6.01 -10.92
C ALA A 345 12.31 -5.79 -11.36
N SER A 346 13.12 -5.31 -10.43
CA SER A 346 14.57 -5.32 -10.58
C SER A 346 15.05 -6.75 -10.90
N SER A 347 16.21 -6.89 -11.54
CA SER A 347 16.85 -8.18 -11.73
C SER A 347 17.13 -8.85 -10.37
N ILE A 348 17.04 -10.19 -10.34
CA ILE A 348 17.68 -10.99 -9.29
C ILE A 348 19.06 -11.40 -9.80
N ASP A 349 20.11 -10.98 -9.10
CA ASP A 349 21.48 -11.48 -9.28
C ASP A 349 22.03 -11.77 -7.88
N LEU A 350 21.81 -12.98 -7.39
CA LEU A 350 22.14 -13.41 -6.05
C LEU A 350 23.02 -14.66 -6.11
N ASN A 351 24.21 -14.62 -5.56
CA ASN A 351 25.13 -15.75 -5.54
C ASN A 351 25.12 -16.52 -4.22
N GLU A 352 24.76 -15.86 -3.11
CA GLU A 352 24.67 -16.41 -1.74
C GLU A 352 23.56 -15.67 -0.99
N GLY A 353 23.09 -16.21 0.14
CA GLY A 353 22.09 -15.59 0.99
C GLY A 353 20.70 -16.23 0.87
N THR A 354 19.68 -15.53 1.32
CA THR A 354 18.30 -16.04 1.37
C THR A 354 17.39 -15.25 0.43
N LEU A 355 16.70 -15.96 -0.45
CA LEU A 355 15.67 -15.41 -1.33
C LEU A 355 14.29 -15.96 -0.90
N ILE A 356 13.39 -15.09 -0.49
CA ILE A 356 12.05 -15.47 -0.06
C ILE A 356 11.03 -14.97 -1.07
N PHE A 357 10.23 -15.86 -1.65
CA PHE A 357 9.01 -15.49 -2.37
C PHE A 357 7.81 -15.68 -1.45
N ASP A 358 7.19 -14.60 -1.03
CA ASP A 358 5.98 -14.61 -0.21
C ASP A 358 4.77 -14.30 -1.08
N THR A 359 4.08 -15.35 -1.53
CA THR A 359 2.91 -15.21 -2.41
C THR A 359 1.67 -14.74 -1.67
N GLU A 360 1.61 -14.87 -0.34
CA GLU A 360 0.53 -14.32 0.48
C GLU A 360 0.65 -12.81 0.60
N ALA A 361 1.85 -12.33 0.84
CA ALA A 361 2.14 -10.91 0.88
C ALA A 361 2.29 -10.29 -0.53
N GLY A 362 2.51 -11.10 -1.57
CA GLY A 362 2.80 -10.62 -2.93
C GLY A 362 4.15 -9.93 -3.05
N CYS A 363 5.16 -10.37 -2.32
CA CYS A 363 6.49 -9.76 -2.36
C CYS A 363 7.61 -10.79 -2.38
N PHE A 364 8.81 -10.36 -2.81
CA PHE A 364 10.02 -11.13 -2.56
C PHE A 364 11.02 -10.36 -1.70
N LEU A 365 11.79 -11.11 -0.90
CA LEU A 365 12.77 -10.54 0.03
C LEU A 365 14.13 -11.17 -0.24
N VAL A 366 15.19 -10.39 -0.10
CA VAL A 366 16.57 -10.85 -0.11
C VAL A 366 17.17 -10.55 1.26
N ASP A 367 17.73 -11.56 1.92
CA ASP A 367 18.30 -11.46 3.28
C ASP A 367 17.36 -10.77 4.29
N GLY A 368 16.05 -11.04 4.15
CA GLY A 368 15.01 -10.46 5.01
C GLY A 368 14.60 -9.02 4.68
N GLY A 369 15.29 -8.35 3.76
CA GLY A 369 14.88 -7.04 3.23
C GLY A 369 13.89 -7.19 2.08
N ALA A 370 12.83 -6.37 2.04
CA ALA A 370 11.89 -6.36 0.91
C ALA A 370 12.56 -5.77 -0.33
N HIS A 371 12.56 -6.51 -1.45
CA HIS A 371 13.24 -6.12 -2.68
C HIS A 371 12.31 -5.93 -3.88
N GLY A 372 11.08 -6.42 -3.81
CA GLY A 372 10.13 -6.20 -4.90
C GLY A 372 8.80 -6.89 -4.66
N GLU A 373 7.86 -6.57 -5.53
CA GLU A 373 6.45 -6.95 -5.41
C GLU A 373 6.00 -7.74 -6.62
N GLY A 374 5.07 -8.65 -6.38
CA GLY A 374 4.38 -9.43 -7.41
C GLY A 374 2.95 -8.92 -7.60
N THR A 375 2.38 -9.20 -8.75
CA THR A 375 0.98 -8.93 -9.06
C THR A 375 0.12 -10.12 -8.67
N ILE A 376 -0.95 -9.89 -7.88
CA ILE A 376 -1.92 -10.91 -7.53
C ILE A 376 -3.12 -10.80 -8.49
N GLN A 377 -3.42 -11.88 -9.20
CA GLN A 377 -4.51 -11.94 -10.18
C GLN A 377 -5.43 -13.12 -9.89
N GLN A 378 -6.74 -12.88 -10.00
CA GLN A 378 -7.71 -13.97 -9.90
C GLN A 378 -7.66 -14.86 -11.14
N ALA A 379 -7.70 -16.16 -10.92
CA ALA A 379 -7.82 -17.19 -11.92
C ALA A 379 -9.01 -18.11 -11.62
N GLN A 380 -9.59 -18.69 -12.65
CA GLN A 380 -10.72 -19.60 -12.53
C GLN A 380 -10.42 -20.90 -13.29
N PHE A 381 -10.60 -22.01 -12.60
CA PHE A 381 -10.58 -23.33 -13.20
C PHE A 381 -12.00 -23.86 -13.30
N ASN A 382 -12.42 -24.24 -14.49
CA ASN A 382 -13.72 -24.86 -14.74
C ASN A 382 -13.51 -26.36 -15.00
N HIS A 383 -14.02 -27.16 -14.10
CA HIS A 383 -13.97 -28.61 -14.24
C HIS A 383 -15.02 -29.10 -15.27
N GLY A 384 -14.70 -30.18 -15.99
CA GLY A 384 -15.59 -30.74 -17.02
C GLY A 384 -16.96 -31.22 -16.50
N ASN A 385 -17.15 -31.35 -15.19
CA ASN A 385 -18.43 -31.69 -14.53
C ASN A 385 -19.31 -30.44 -14.26
N GLY A 386 -18.83 -29.22 -14.58
CA GLY A 386 -19.53 -27.96 -14.33
C GLY A 386 -19.13 -27.23 -13.05
N ASP A 387 -18.31 -27.83 -12.18
CA ASP A 387 -17.77 -27.14 -11.00
C ASP A 387 -16.74 -26.09 -11.41
N SER A 388 -16.73 -24.98 -10.67
CA SER A 388 -15.81 -23.87 -10.88
C SER A 388 -15.03 -23.56 -9.61
N TRP A 389 -13.72 -23.42 -9.74
CA TRP A 389 -12.81 -23.11 -8.65
C TRP A 389 -12.12 -21.78 -8.93
N THR A 390 -12.30 -20.82 -8.04
CA THR A 390 -11.62 -19.51 -8.12
C THR A 390 -10.45 -19.52 -7.14
N TYR A 391 -9.30 -19.06 -7.59
CA TYR A 391 -8.07 -18.94 -6.80
C TYR A 391 -7.27 -17.74 -7.31
N GLU A 392 -6.20 -17.38 -6.60
CA GLU A 392 -5.35 -16.26 -6.97
C GLU A 392 -3.96 -16.77 -7.34
N ILE A 393 -3.31 -16.12 -8.28
CA ILE A 393 -1.93 -16.39 -8.73
C ILE A 393 -1.09 -15.16 -8.40
N CYS A 394 0.07 -15.37 -7.78
CA CYS A 394 1.07 -14.32 -7.57
C CYS A 394 2.12 -14.37 -8.69
N THR A 395 2.25 -13.28 -9.44
CA THR A 395 3.18 -13.16 -10.59
C THR A 395 4.27 -12.16 -10.28
N PHE A 396 5.53 -12.59 -10.39
CA PHE A 396 6.70 -11.72 -10.38
C PHE A 396 7.28 -11.59 -11.77
N THR A 397 7.62 -10.36 -12.18
CA THR A 397 8.21 -10.06 -13.49
C THR A 397 9.60 -9.46 -13.31
N PHE A 398 10.61 -10.05 -13.90
CA PHE A 398 12.01 -9.63 -13.77
C PHE A 398 12.61 -9.24 -15.12
N THR A 399 13.62 -8.39 -15.13
CA THR A 399 14.45 -8.15 -16.30
C THR A 399 15.34 -9.36 -16.60
N HIS A 400 15.92 -9.96 -15.56
CA HIS A 400 16.59 -11.26 -15.59
C HIS A 400 16.62 -11.85 -14.18
N VAL A 401 16.81 -13.16 -14.10
CA VAL A 401 16.94 -13.89 -12.82
C VAL A 401 18.21 -14.73 -12.89
N LYS A 402 19.10 -14.51 -11.91
CA LYS A 402 20.28 -15.32 -11.71
C LYS A 402 20.43 -15.67 -10.24
N ILE A 403 20.25 -16.95 -9.92
CA ILE A 403 20.30 -17.50 -8.58
C ILE A 403 21.43 -18.51 -8.50
N GLY A 404 22.42 -18.22 -7.63
CA GLY A 404 23.59 -19.05 -7.41
C GLY A 404 23.32 -20.28 -6.53
N PRO A 405 24.30 -21.20 -6.43
CA PRO A 405 24.14 -22.47 -5.70
C PRO A 405 24.15 -22.32 -4.17
N GLU A 406 24.61 -21.19 -3.64
CA GLU A 406 24.65 -20.93 -2.18
C GLU A 406 23.45 -20.09 -1.73
N VAL A 407 22.43 -19.94 -2.58
CA VAL A 407 21.19 -19.24 -2.23
C VAL A 407 20.19 -20.22 -1.65
N GLU A 408 19.67 -19.92 -0.48
CA GLU A 408 18.52 -20.61 0.09
C GLU A 408 17.23 -19.95 -0.44
N ILE A 409 16.43 -20.69 -1.22
CA ILE A 409 15.14 -20.21 -1.70
C ILE A 409 14.03 -20.68 -0.75
N ILE A 410 13.31 -19.73 -0.16
CA ILE A 410 12.16 -20.00 0.71
C ILE A 410 10.89 -19.56 0.01
N LEU A 411 9.97 -20.49 -0.16
CA LEU A 411 8.65 -20.24 -0.75
C LEU A 411 7.61 -20.17 0.35
N ARG A 412 6.81 -19.10 0.40
CA ARG A 412 5.75 -18.87 1.40
C ARG A 412 4.44 -18.49 0.75
N GLY A 413 3.35 -18.75 1.49
CA GLY A 413 2.01 -18.38 1.08
C GLY A 413 1.24 -19.52 0.44
N ASN A 414 -0.01 -19.25 0.13
CA ASN A 414 -0.97 -20.22 -0.37
C ASN A 414 -1.35 -19.99 -1.85
N ARG A 415 -0.73 -19.02 -2.53
CA ARG A 415 -1.01 -18.75 -3.95
C ARG A 415 0.02 -19.42 -4.85
N PRO A 416 -0.40 -20.01 -5.98
CA PRO A 416 0.50 -20.41 -7.06
C PRO A 416 1.47 -19.29 -7.46
N LEU A 417 2.70 -19.67 -7.75
CA LEU A 417 3.78 -18.76 -8.11
C LEU A 417 4.02 -18.76 -9.62
N LYS A 418 3.95 -17.57 -10.22
CA LYS A 418 4.40 -17.35 -11.57
C LYS A 418 5.61 -16.41 -11.57
N ILE A 419 6.72 -16.85 -12.16
CA ILE A 419 7.90 -16.03 -12.40
C ILE A 419 8.03 -15.84 -13.91
N GLN A 420 8.11 -14.61 -14.37
CA GLN A 420 8.29 -14.31 -15.78
C GLN A 420 9.41 -13.29 -15.99
N THR A 421 10.09 -13.38 -17.14
CA THR A 421 11.09 -12.40 -17.56
C THR A 421 10.56 -11.56 -18.72
N VAL A 422 11.05 -10.32 -18.83
CA VAL A 422 10.77 -9.45 -19.98
C VAL A 422 11.44 -9.94 -21.25
N ALA A 423 11.10 -9.35 -22.40
CA ALA A 423 11.69 -9.70 -23.69
C ALA A 423 13.24 -9.65 -23.63
N GLY A 424 13.87 -10.78 -23.95
CA GLY A 424 15.32 -10.98 -23.87
C GLY A 424 15.85 -11.26 -22.46
N GLY A 425 15.00 -11.31 -21.45
CA GLY A 425 15.40 -11.63 -20.07
C GLY A 425 15.69 -13.13 -19.89
N GLU A 426 16.78 -13.44 -19.22
CA GLU A 426 17.25 -14.80 -18.93
C GLU A 426 16.80 -15.27 -17.55
N PHE A 427 16.70 -16.58 -17.38
CA PHE A 427 16.48 -17.22 -16.09
C PHE A 427 17.56 -18.30 -15.87
N TYR A 428 18.42 -18.07 -14.89
CA TYR A 428 19.42 -19.02 -14.44
C TYR A 428 19.16 -19.36 -12.96
N CYS A 429 19.05 -20.64 -12.62
CA CYS A 429 18.89 -21.11 -11.25
C CYS A 429 19.82 -22.28 -10.96
N ALA A 430 20.64 -22.15 -9.92
CA ALA A 430 21.53 -23.17 -9.40
C ALA A 430 21.14 -23.65 -7.99
N ALA A 431 20.04 -23.12 -7.43
CA ALA A 431 19.47 -23.51 -6.14
C ALA A 431 18.18 -24.32 -6.30
N ASP A 432 17.77 -25.00 -5.25
CA ASP A 432 16.54 -25.80 -5.27
C ASP A 432 15.29 -24.93 -5.11
N LEU A 433 14.25 -25.21 -5.92
CA LEU A 433 12.92 -24.63 -5.86
C LEU A 433 11.92 -25.71 -5.41
N LEU A 434 11.60 -25.73 -4.11
CA LEU A 434 10.81 -26.79 -3.49
C LEU A 434 9.39 -26.29 -3.14
N LEU A 435 8.39 -26.81 -3.87
CA LEU A 435 6.97 -26.49 -3.70
C LEU A 435 6.21 -27.68 -3.13
N ASP A 436 6.89 -28.58 -2.42
CA ASP A 436 6.32 -29.84 -1.95
C ASP A 436 5.30 -29.59 -0.85
N GLY A 437 4.16 -30.28 -0.93
CA GLY A 437 3.18 -30.34 0.15
C GLY A 437 3.76 -31.11 1.33
N THR A 438 3.44 -30.69 2.55
CA THR A 438 3.88 -31.42 3.73
C THR A 438 3.00 -32.62 4.03
N ASP A 439 3.57 -33.61 4.71
CA ASP A 439 2.87 -34.80 5.19
C ASP A 439 1.83 -34.46 6.27
N ALA A 440 0.85 -35.33 6.41
CA ALA A 440 -0.08 -35.29 7.53
C ALA A 440 0.63 -35.65 8.84
N SER A 441 0.18 -35.05 9.94
CA SER A 441 0.69 -35.42 11.27
C SER A 441 0.09 -36.74 11.75
N LEU A 442 0.92 -37.72 11.99
CA LEU A 442 0.54 -39.01 12.56
C LEU A 442 0.15 -38.96 14.06
N THR A 443 0.50 -37.85 14.74
CA THR A 443 0.34 -37.77 16.21
C THR A 443 -0.89 -36.99 16.66
N ASN A 444 -1.33 -36.00 15.88
CA ASN A 444 -2.41 -35.09 16.26
C ASN A 444 -3.55 -34.99 15.23
N GLY A 445 -3.46 -35.75 14.13
CA GLY A 445 -4.48 -35.77 13.10
C GLY A 445 -4.61 -34.47 12.26
N TYR A 446 -3.65 -33.57 12.34
CA TYR A 446 -3.63 -32.39 11.46
C TYR A 446 -3.21 -32.78 10.04
N GLY A 447 -3.89 -32.20 9.05
CA GLY A 447 -3.53 -32.34 7.64
C GLY A 447 -2.23 -31.64 7.31
N GLY A 448 -1.56 -32.05 6.24
CA GLY A 448 -0.37 -31.38 5.71
C GLY A 448 -0.66 -29.95 5.23
N VAL A 449 0.36 -29.12 5.18
CA VAL A 449 0.27 -27.73 4.69
C VAL A 449 0.79 -27.68 3.26
N GLY A 450 0.01 -27.06 2.37
CA GLY A 450 0.44 -26.81 0.99
C GLY A 450 1.36 -25.59 0.93
N VAL A 451 2.49 -25.70 0.23
CA VAL A 451 3.36 -24.58 -0.11
C VAL A 451 2.93 -24.08 -1.48
N LEU A 452 2.69 -22.78 -1.61
CA LEU A 452 2.15 -22.16 -2.84
C LEU A 452 0.87 -22.84 -3.35
N ASN A 453 0.04 -23.28 -2.41
CA ASN A 453 -1.16 -24.06 -2.68
C ASN A 453 -2.26 -23.67 -1.70
N PRO A 454 -3.45 -23.21 -2.15
CA PRO A 454 -4.56 -22.88 -1.26
C PRO A 454 -5.21 -24.12 -0.62
N TRP A 455 -4.86 -25.33 -1.04
CA TRP A 455 -5.54 -26.56 -0.66
C TRP A 455 -4.69 -27.43 0.29
N ASN A 456 -4.76 -27.09 1.58
CA ASN A 456 -4.12 -27.86 2.64
C ASN A 456 -4.74 -29.25 2.81
N GLY A 457 -3.98 -30.16 3.39
CA GLY A 457 -4.49 -31.45 3.83
C GLY A 457 -5.62 -31.32 4.87
N ARG A 458 -6.48 -32.32 4.96
CA ARG A 458 -7.59 -32.33 5.91
C ARG A 458 -7.17 -32.86 7.26
N SER A 459 -7.74 -32.30 8.32
CA SER A 459 -7.69 -32.88 9.66
C SER A 459 -8.62 -34.10 9.80
N SER A 460 -8.45 -34.85 10.85
CA SER A 460 -9.09 -36.15 11.12
C SER A 460 -10.59 -36.07 11.38
N GLU A 461 -11.43 -35.83 10.39
CA GLU A 461 -12.89 -35.78 10.51
C GLU A 461 -13.63 -36.50 9.37
N SER A 462 -12.99 -37.41 8.65
CA SER A 462 -13.55 -38.08 7.47
C SER A 462 -14.07 -37.10 6.40
N LEU A 463 -13.33 -36.04 6.16
CA LEU A 463 -13.66 -34.98 5.21
C LEU A 463 -13.11 -35.28 3.81
N PRO A 464 -13.80 -34.83 2.74
CA PRO A 464 -13.26 -34.93 1.38
C PRO A 464 -11.99 -34.09 1.24
N GLY A 465 -11.10 -34.44 0.31
CA GLY A 465 -9.95 -33.64 -0.04
C GLY A 465 -10.32 -32.25 -0.59
N TYR A 466 -9.42 -31.30 -0.49
CA TYR A 466 -9.58 -29.97 -1.05
C TYR A 466 -9.05 -29.90 -2.47
N GLY A 467 -9.62 -29.01 -3.26
CA GLY A 467 -9.18 -28.69 -4.61
C GLY A 467 -9.89 -29.48 -5.71
N PRO A 468 -9.66 -29.17 -6.99
CA PRO A 468 -10.37 -29.74 -8.14
C PRO A 468 -10.27 -31.26 -8.29
N GLY A 469 -9.15 -31.85 -7.84
CA GLY A 469 -8.91 -33.30 -7.82
C GLY A 469 -9.04 -33.93 -6.41
N GLY A 470 -9.65 -33.23 -5.46
CA GLY A 470 -9.82 -33.75 -4.10
C GLY A 470 -10.62 -35.04 -4.04
N ALA A 471 -10.19 -35.97 -3.20
CA ALA A 471 -10.88 -37.26 -3.06
C ALA A 471 -12.31 -37.09 -2.47
N PRO A 472 -13.33 -37.78 -2.97
CA PRO A 472 -14.69 -37.67 -2.49
C PRO A 472 -14.86 -38.20 -1.05
N THR A 473 -15.94 -37.77 -0.35
CA THR A 473 -16.31 -38.27 0.96
C THR A 473 -16.56 -39.76 0.94
N GLY A 474 -16.06 -40.50 1.94
CA GLY A 474 -16.32 -41.92 2.13
C GLY A 474 -15.29 -42.90 1.58
N SER A 475 -14.28 -42.45 0.90
CA SER A 475 -13.09 -43.23 0.60
C SER A 475 -12.22 -43.29 1.86
N LEU A 476 -12.33 -44.35 2.64
CA LEU A 476 -11.56 -44.66 3.84
C LEU A 476 -10.04 -44.48 3.62
N GLY A 477 -9.53 -43.24 3.67
CA GLY A 477 -8.10 -42.95 3.58
C GLY A 477 -7.37 -43.46 2.33
N LEU A 478 -8.11 -43.95 1.35
CA LEU A 478 -7.54 -44.50 0.12
C LEU A 478 -7.39 -43.38 -0.91
N GLY A 479 -6.43 -42.54 -0.82
CA GLY A 479 -5.94 -41.52 -1.77
C GLY A 479 -6.41 -41.53 -3.25
N GLN A 480 -7.65 -41.93 -3.50
CA GLN A 480 -8.27 -41.91 -4.82
C GLN A 480 -8.72 -40.45 -5.12
N GLY A 481 -7.78 -39.64 -5.50
CA GLY A 481 -8.08 -38.33 -6.11
C GLY A 481 -8.92 -38.51 -7.38
N ALA A 482 -9.90 -37.65 -7.59
CA ALA A 482 -10.54 -37.57 -8.89
C ALA A 482 -9.50 -37.09 -9.93
N THR A 483 -9.43 -37.80 -11.05
CA THR A 483 -8.64 -37.32 -12.19
C THR A 483 -9.33 -36.08 -12.75
N TYR A 484 -8.66 -34.97 -12.77
CA TYR A 484 -9.09 -33.84 -13.56
C TYR A 484 -8.15 -33.70 -14.78
N SER A 485 -8.75 -33.68 -15.96
CA SER A 485 -8.04 -33.35 -17.19
C SER A 485 -8.17 -31.86 -17.43
N TYR A 486 -7.08 -31.14 -17.47
CA TYR A 486 -7.02 -29.78 -17.97
C TYR A 486 -6.14 -29.76 -19.22
N ASN A 487 -6.32 -28.74 -20.05
CA ASN A 487 -5.49 -28.57 -21.23
C ASN A 487 -4.02 -28.38 -20.82
N LEU A 488 -3.16 -29.25 -21.33
CA LEU A 488 -1.71 -29.23 -21.10
C LEU A 488 -1.00 -28.03 -21.79
N ASP A 489 -1.77 -27.04 -22.23
CA ASP A 489 -1.23 -25.82 -22.89
C ASP A 489 -0.58 -24.82 -21.93
N GLY A 490 -0.56 -25.12 -20.62
CA GLY A 490 0.08 -24.29 -19.60
C GLY A 490 -0.63 -22.96 -19.33
N THR A 491 -1.84 -22.77 -19.86
CA THR A 491 -2.61 -21.51 -19.64
C THR A 491 -3.17 -21.41 -18.24
N LEU A 492 -3.34 -22.52 -17.53
CA LEU A 492 -3.87 -22.58 -16.17
C LEU A 492 -2.82 -23.14 -15.20
N LEU A 493 -2.50 -22.38 -14.17
CA LEU A 493 -1.56 -22.77 -13.11
C LEU A 493 -2.35 -23.31 -11.91
N VAL A 494 -2.70 -24.58 -11.93
CA VAL A 494 -3.54 -25.23 -10.91
C VAL A 494 -2.67 -26.09 -9.98
N PRO A 495 -2.65 -25.81 -8.65
CA PRO A 495 -1.93 -26.64 -7.68
C PRO A 495 -2.54 -28.03 -7.50
N GLY A 496 -1.77 -28.94 -6.91
CA GLY A 496 -2.23 -30.29 -6.56
C GLY A 496 -3.33 -30.25 -5.50
N SER A 497 -4.31 -31.14 -5.62
CA SER A 497 -5.38 -31.29 -4.63
C SER A 497 -4.92 -32.15 -3.45
N SER A 498 -5.48 -31.91 -2.26
CA SER A 498 -5.18 -32.73 -1.08
C SER A 498 -5.94 -34.05 -1.07
N GLY A 499 -5.42 -35.02 -0.36
CA GLY A 499 -6.10 -36.27 -0.06
C GLY A 499 -7.30 -36.09 0.88
N SER A 500 -8.17 -37.12 1.01
CA SER A 500 -9.23 -37.17 2.02
C SER A 500 -8.69 -37.62 3.37
N SER A 501 -9.23 -37.09 4.47
CA SER A 501 -8.87 -37.56 5.81
C SER A 501 -9.66 -38.79 6.21
N GLY A 502 -9.02 -39.65 7.02
CA GLY A 502 -9.67 -40.80 7.68
C GLY A 502 -10.35 -40.40 9.00
N ALA A 503 -11.09 -41.34 9.59
CA ALA A 503 -11.60 -41.22 10.96
C ALA A 503 -10.46 -41.42 11.98
N SER A 504 -10.49 -40.68 13.09
CA SER A 504 -9.60 -40.85 14.24
C SER A 504 -8.10 -40.63 13.98
N PHE A 505 -7.66 -39.38 14.09
CA PHE A 505 -6.25 -39.00 14.04
C PHE A 505 -5.51 -39.26 12.70
N GLN A 506 -6.24 -39.46 11.63
CA GLN A 506 -5.65 -39.65 10.29
C GLN A 506 -5.91 -38.41 9.41
N GLY A 507 -5.04 -37.44 9.49
CA GLY A 507 -5.01 -36.31 8.54
C GLY A 507 -4.61 -36.79 7.14
N SER A 508 -4.77 -35.95 6.13
CA SER A 508 -4.28 -36.22 4.78
C SER A 508 -3.12 -35.29 4.42
N GLY A 509 -2.22 -35.75 3.57
CA GLY A 509 -1.17 -34.90 2.99
C GLY A 509 -1.74 -33.77 2.15
N ALA A 510 -1.01 -32.65 2.05
CA ALA A 510 -1.32 -31.55 1.15
C ALA A 510 -0.91 -31.87 -0.28
N GLY A 511 -1.61 -31.30 -1.25
CA GLY A 511 -1.13 -31.30 -2.64
C GLY A 511 0.14 -30.46 -2.81
N GLY A 512 0.98 -30.81 -3.77
CA GLY A 512 2.13 -29.98 -4.15
C GLY A 512 1.70 -28.63 -4.70
N GLY A 513 2.57 -27.62 -4.57
CA GLY A 513 2.33 -26.28 -5.08
C GLY A 513 2.34 -26.19 -6.60
N ALA A 514 2.10 -25.01 -7.13
CA ALA A 514 2.18 -24.76 -8.57
C ALA A 514 3.16 -23.62 -8.89
N LEU A 515 4.05 -23.91 -9.84
CA LEU A 515 5.01 -22.97 -10.37
C LEU A 515 4.88 -22.86 -11.88
N GLN A 516 4.89 -21.64 -12.39
CA GLN A 516 5.02 -21.36 -13.82
C GLN A 516 6.22 -20.46 -14.05
N LEU A 517 7.13 -20.87 -14.91
CA LEU A 517 8.26 -20.07 -15.38
C LEU A 517 7.99 -19.68 -16.84
N VAL A 518 7.92 -18.37 -17.11
CA VAL A 518 7.73 -17.81 -18.44
C VAL A 518 8.97 -16.98 -18.77
N VAL A 519 9.90 -17.59 -19.49
CA VAL A 519 11.21 -16.98 -19.79
C VAL A 519 11.25 -16.55 -21.24
N ALA A 520 11.49 -15.26 -21.49
CA ALA A 520 11.53 -14.72 -22.84
C ALA A 520 12.90 -14.86 -23.53
N GLY A 521 13.96 -15.15 -22.79
CA GLY A 521 15.31 -15.46 -23.26
C GLY A 521 15.72 -16.89 -22.90
N ASP A 522 16.96 -17.07 -22.48
CA ASP A 522 17.49 -18.39 -22.12
C ASP A 522 17.00 -18.84 -20.74
N PHE A 523 16.59 -20.12 -20.67
CA PHE A 523 16.29 -20.80 -19.41
C PHE A 523 17.40 -21.82 -19.10
N THR A 524 18.02 -21.69 -17.93
CA THR A 524 19.06 -22.60 -17.47
C THR A 524 18.78 -23.05 -16.04
N LEU A 525 18.59 -24.35 -15.85
CA LEU A 525 18.66 -25.00 -14.55
C LEU A 525 20.03 -25.65 -14.43
N ALA A 526 20.83 -25.21 -13.47
CA ALA A 526 22.21 -25.71 -13.31
C ALA A 526 22.21 -27.17 -12.85
N SER A 527 23.32 -27.86 -13.13
CA SER A 527 23.50 -29.25 -12.70
C SER A 527 23.44 -29.35 -11.17
N GLY A 528 22.56 -30.18 -10.67
CA GLY A 528 22.35 -30.39 -9.23
C GLY A 528 21.21 -29.59 -8.63
N ALA A 529 20.69 -28.55 -9.29
CA ALA A 529 19.50 -27.83 -8.85
C ALA A 529 18.21 -28.64 -9.16
N LEU A 530 17.25 -28.58 -8.23
CA LEU A 530 15.99 -29.31 -8.28
C LEU A 530 14.80 -28.35 -8.30
N ILE A 531 13.83 -28.61 -9.14
CA ILE A 531 12.48 -28.03 -9.04
C ILE A 531 11.52 -29.17 -8.70
N SER A 532 10.85 -29.08 -7.53
CA SER A 532 9.94 -30.10 -7.03
C SER A 532 8.60 -29.49 -6.63
N ALA A 533 7.52 -30.22 -6.89
CA ALA A 533 6.15 -29.89 -6.49
C ALA A 533 5.39 -31.17 -6.10
N SER A 534 5.99 -32.01 -5.28
CA SER A 534 5.42 -33.27 -4.83
C SER A 534 4.29 -33.06 -3.82
N GLY A 535 3.33 -33.96 -3.78
CA GLY A 535 2.34 -34.01 -2.69
C GLY A 535 2.94 -34.62 -1.42
N GLY A 536 2.43 -34.23 -0.25
CA GLY A 536 2.73 -34.88 1.02
C GLY A 536 1.91 -36.15 1.24
N ASP A 537 2.42 -37.04 2.10
CA ASP A 537 1.80 -38.32 2.48
C ASP A 537 0.73 -38.19 3.60
#